data_7c09ebcdeb0399086ad6ae5fbb3b6866
#
_entry.id   7c09ebcdeb0399086ad6ae5fbb3b6866
#
_cell.length_a   1.000
_cell.length_b   1.000
_cell.length_c   1.000
_cell.angle_alpha   90.00
_cell.angle_beta   90.00
_cell.angle_gamma   90.00
#
_symmetry.space_group_name_H-M   'P 1'
#
loop_
_entity.id
_entity.type
_entity.pdbx_description
1 polymer ?
#
loop_
_entity_poly.entity_id
_entity_poly.type
_entity_poly.pdbx_seq_one_letter_code
_entity_poly.pdbx_strand_id
1 'polypeptide(L)'
;MILGGSAMLAGCATAPVAQMPIVLAAAPPPPPLQRIPQITPPPLDPGRLVRPELMSRAMAALDVHSHRITLRDRMYLVDFQKFSGDARMFEVDLIGGRVTAFRTCHGRGSDPEHSGFARTFSNTPESYMSSVGAYATAGAGWGAQQGPNVLLDGLEYSNNMARDRAIIVHGADYADPEFLAREGKLGRSYGCFSTAHTDLPMLRERMGEGRLLFAYA
;
A
#
# COMPACT_ATOMS: atom_id res chain seq x y z
N MET A 1 -100.52 -5.69 51.21
CA MET A 1 -100.26 -6.99 50.51
C MET A 1 -99.03 -6.80 49.63
N ILE A 2 -97.99 -7.48 49.98
CA ILE A 2 -97.02 -8.13 49.14
C ILE A 2 -95.81 -8.43 50.02
N LEU A 3 -95.51 -9.73 50.05
CA LEU A 3 -94.50 -10.38 50.85
C LEU A 3 -93.06 -10.05 50.37
N GLY A 4 -92.20 -9.79 51.38
CA GLY A 4 -90.78 -9.74 51.16
C GLY A 4 -90.12 -11.10 51.32
N GLY A 5 -89.27 -11.46 50.40
CA GLY A 5 -88.38 -12.61 50.46
C GLY A 5 -86.94 -12.15 50.76
N SER A 6 -86.41 -12.55 51.90
CA SER A 6 -85.05 -12.38 52.29
C SER A 6 -84.18 -13.51 51.67
N ALA A 7 -83.24 -13.20 50.82
CA ALA A 7 -82.22 -14.12 50.35
C ALA A 7 -80.97 -14.00 51.22
N MET A 8 -80.56 -15.06 51.84
CA MET A 8 -79.27 -15.18 52.55
C MET A 8 -78.16 -15.47 51.54
N LEU A 9 -77.20 -14.63 51.54
CA LEU A 9 -75.93 -14.81 50.81
C LEU A 9 -74.95 -15.55 51.70
N ALA A 10 -74.64 -16.79 51.34
CA ALA A 10 -73.56 -17.58 51.95
C ALA A 10 -72.20 -17.03 51.48
N GLY A 11 -71.42 -16.45 52.37
CA GLY A 11 -70.06 -16.03 52.08
C GLY A 11 -69.08 -17.21 52.01
N CYS A 12 -68.54 -17.51 50.89
CA CYS A 12 -67.37 -18.38 50.76
C CYS A 12 -66.10 -17.67 51.22
N ALA A 13 -65.55 -18.11 52.34
CA ALA A 13 -64.21 -17.65 52.75
C ALA A 13 -63.12 -18.33 51.92
N THR A 14 -62.48 -17.59 51.10
CA THR A 14 -61.27 -18.05 50.39
C THR A 14 -60.08 -17.94 51.32
N ALA A 15 -59.42 -19.06 51.58
CA ALA A 15 -58.16 -19.12 52.33
C ALA A 15 -57.03 -18.49 51.53
N PRO A 16 -56.12 -17.76 52.15
CA PRO A 16 -54.98 -17.17 51.44
C PRO A 16 -53.98 -18.27 50.99
N VAL A 17 -53.75 -18.37 49.71
CA VAL A 17 -52.68 -19.20 49.17
C VAL A 17 -51.30 -18.54 49.48
N ALA A 18 -50.53 -19.21 50.31
CA ALA A 18 -49.20 -18.81 50.65
C ALA A 18 -48.31 -18.87 49.37
N GLN A 19 -47.92 -17.77 48.85
CA GLN A 19 -46.94 -17.72 47.78
C GLN A 19 -45.54 -18.04 48.32
N MET A 20 -45.02 -19.21 47.93
CA MET A 20 -43.59 -19.53 48.18
C MET A 20 -42.68 -18.61 47.39
N PRO A 21 -41.65 -18.04 48.00
CA PRO A 21 -40.69 -17.21 47.25
C PRO A 21 -39.97 -18.06 46.21
N ILE A 22 -40.05 -17.65 44.93
CA ILE A 22 -39.25 -18.23 43.85
C ILE A 22 -37.82 -17.77 44.09
N VAL A 23 -36.95 -18.64 44.58
CA VAL A 23 -35.51 -18.39 44.63
C VAL A 23 -35.01 -18.55 43.21
N LEU A 24 -34.78 -17.41 42.51
CA LEU A 24 -34.07 -17.39 41.21
C LEU A 24 -32.64 -17.81 41.52
N ALA A 25 -32.24 -19.01 41.09
CA ALA A 25 -30.83 -19.39 41.13
C ALA A 25 -30.03 -18.43 40.27
N ALA A 26 -28.97 -17.82 40.83
CA ALA A 26 -28.08 -16.95 40.09
C ALA A 26 -27.48 -17.71 38.90
N ALA A 27 -27.54 -17.11 37.71
CA ALA A 27 -26.92 -17.70 36.52
C ALA A 27 -25.42 -17.92 36.77
N PRO A 28 -24.85 -19.03 36.32
CA PRO A 28 -23.41 -19.25 36.44
C PRO A 28 -22.63 -18.12 35.76
N PRO A 29 -21.48 -17.71 36.32
CA PRO A 29 -20.68 -16.66 35.71
C PRO A 29 -20.31 -17.08 34.27
N PRO A 30 -20.25 -16.09 33.30
CA PRO A 30 -19.87 -16.40 31.94
C PRO A 30 -18.44 -16.99 31.91
N PRO A 31 -18.16 -17.94 31.01
CA PRO A 31 -16.82 -18.51 30.90
C PRO A 31 -15.80 -17.39 30.62
N PRO A 32 -14.58 -17.50 31.14
CA PRO A 32 -13.53 -16.52 30.91
C PRO A 32 -13.32 -16.35 29.40
N LEU A 33 -13.32 -15.10 28.96
CA LEU A 33 -13.03 -14.74 27.55
C LEU A 33 -11.69 -15.36 27.18
N GLN A 34 -11.70 -16.30 26.27
CA GLN A 34 -10.47 -16.83 25.69
C GLN A 34 -9.76 -15.68 24.97
N ARG A 35 -8.54 -15.35 25.41
CA ARG A 35 -7.69 -14.40 24.72
C ARG A 35 -7.42 -14.96 23.32
N ILE A 36 -7.97 -14.33 22.28
CA ILE A 36 -7.60 -14.60 20.91
C ILE A 36 -6.10 -14.30 20.81
N PRO A 37 -5.26 -15.23 20.33
CA PRO A 37 -3.84 -14.97 20.12
C PRO A 37 -3.69 -13.72 19.26
N GLN A 38 -2.99 -12.70 19.76
CA GLN A 38 -2.66 -11.53 18.95
C GLN A 38 -1.61 -11.99 17.93
N ILE A 39 -2.03 -12.10 16.67
CA ILE A 39 -1.11 -12.35 15.56
C ILE A 39 -0.33 -11.05 15.38
N THR A 40 0.91 -11.02 15.85
CA THR A 40 1.83 -9.91 15.57
C THR A 40 2.18 -9.96 14.09
N PRO A 41 1.95 -8.87 13.31
CA PRO A 41 2.37 -8.83 11.92
C PRO A 41 3.88 -9.12 11.81
N PRO A 42 4.32 -9.83 10.74
CA PRO A 42 5.74 -10.06 10.54
C PRO A 42 6.49 -8.72 10.38
N PRO A 43 7.77 -8.64 10.79
CA PRO A 43 8.55 -7.43 10.61
C PRO A 43 8.68 -7.12 9.12
N LEU A 44 8.58 -5.84 8.76
CA LEU A 44 8.84 -5.40 7.40
C LEU A 44 10.34 -5.50 7.10
N ASP A 45 10.68 -5.96 5.88
CA ASP A 45 12.05 -6.07 5.39
C ASP A 45 13.02 -6.78 6.34
N PRO A 46 12.78 -8.05 6.69
CA PRO A 46 13.68 -8.81 7.58
C PRO A 46 15.08 -8.95 6.99
N GLY A 47 15.22 -8.85 5.67
CA GLY A 47 16.50 -8.87 4.95
C GLY A 47 17.27 -7.54 4.96
N ARG A 48 16.67 -6.46 5.44
CA ARG A 48 17.23 -5.10 5.46
C ARG A 48 17.73 -4.63 4.09
N LEU A 49 16.96 -4.91 3.05
CA LEU A 49 17.28 -4.53 1.67
C LEU A 49 17.05 -3.05 1.41
N VAL A 50 16.07 -2.46 2.09
CA VAL A 50 15.68 -1.05 1.96
C VAL A 50 16.36 -0.22 3.04
N ARG A 51 16.90 0.93 2.67
CA ARG A 51 17.43 1.91 3.62
C ARG A 51 16.35 2.30 4.64
N PRO A 52 16.64 2.32 5.98
CA PRO A 52 15.63 2.63 6.99
C PRO A 52 14.95 3.99 6.79
N GLU A 53 15.70 5.00 6.35
CA GLU A 53 15.15 6.32 6.05
C GLU A 53 14.13 6.29 4.91
N LEU A 54 14.44 5.59 3.81
CA LEU A 54 13.51 5.42 2.67
C LEU A 54 12.23 4.70 3.12
N MET A 55 12.36 3.62 3.91
CA MET A 55 11.21 2.89 4.45
C MET A 55 10.35 3.80 5.33
N SER A 56 10.95 4.53 6.26
CA SER A 56 10.24 5.44 7.17
C SER A 56 9.47 6.54 6.41
N ARG A 57 10.12 7.17 5.41
CA ARG A 57 9.48 8.20 4.59
C ARG A 57 8.33 7.65 3.76
N ALA A 58 8.50 6.46 3.18
CA ALA A 58 7.45 5.81 2.40
C ALA A 58 6.24 5.43 3.27
N MET A 59 6.46 4.94 4.48
CA MET A 59 5.37 4.66 5.44
C MET A 59 4.62 5.94 5.80
N ALA A 60 5.32 7.05 6.04
CA ALA A 60 4.67 8.34 6.28
C ALA A 60 3.87 8.82 5.04
N ALA A 61 4.40 8.62 3.83
CA ALA A 61 3.71 8.97 2.59
C ALA A 61 2.42 8.16 2.38
N LEU A 62 2.39 6.88 2.78
CA LEU A 62 1.16 6.06 2.78
C LEU A 62 0.05 6.70 3.61
N ASP A 63 0.38 7.29 4.75
CA ASP A 63 -0.61 7.91 5.64
C ASP A 63 -1.03 9.29 5.12
N VAL A 64 -0.09 10.12 4.69
CA VAL A 64 -0.34 11.45 4.13
C VAL A 64 -1.23 11.37 2.89
N HIS A 65 -0.97 10.42 2.00
CA HIS A 65 -1.70 10.28 0.74
C HIS A 65 -2.77 9.18 0.76
N SER A 66 -3.28 8.81 1.94
CA SER A 66 -4.26 7.73 2.12
C SER A 66 -5.53 7.87 1.27
N HIS A 67 -5.93 9.10 0.93
CA HIS A 67 -7.07 9.38 0.07
C HIS A 67 -6.84 9.04 -1.42
N ARG A 68 -5.58 8.92 -1.85
CA ARG A 68 -5.18 8.55 -3.23
C ARG A 68 -4.60 7.13 -3.28
N ILE A 69 -4.02 6.64 -2.19
CA ILE A 69 -3.47 5.29 -2.06
C ILE A 69 -4.52 4.40 -1.41
N THR A 70 -5.34 3.78 -2.25
CA THR A 70 -6.51 2.98 -1.82
C THR A 70 -6.16 1.53 -1.48
N LEU A 71 -5.04 1.02 -1.99
CA LEU A 71 -4.54 -0.33 -1.74
C LEU A 71 -3.25 -0.27 -0.93
N ARG A 72 -3.26 -0.89 0.25
CA ARG A 72 -2.14 -0.88 1.20
C ARG A 72 -1.64 -2.30 1.50
N ASP A 73 -1.72 -3.19 0.52
CA ASP A 73 -1.18 -4.55 0.59
C ASP A 73 0.31 -4.60 0.24
N ARG A 74 0.77 -3.67 -0.58
CA ARG A 74 2.16 -3.50 -0.98
C ARG A 74 2.46 -2.07 -1.38
N MET A 75 3.73 -1.72 -1.41
CA MET A 75 4.24 -0.46 -1.93
C MET A 75 5.53 -0.68 -2.71
N TYR A 76 5.89 0.31 -3.51
CA TYR A 76 7.10 0.31 -4.34
C TYR A 76 8.00 1.46 -3.93
N LEU A 77 9.28 1.17 -3.73
CA LEU A 77 10.27 2.15 -3.29
C LEU A 77 11.39 2.25 -4.31
N VAL A 78 11.88 3.46 -4.58
CA VAL A 78 13.03 3.67 -5.44
C VAL A 78 14.08 4.49 -4.69
N ASP A 79 15.27 3.90 -4.54
CA ASP A 79 16.42 4.51 -3.87
C ASP A 79 17.40 5.08 -4.91
N PHE A 80 17.28 6.36 -5.22
CA PHE A 80 18.17 7.02 -6.15
C PHE A 80 19.56 7.35 -5.60
N GLN A 81 19.82 7.11 -4.31
CA GLN A 81 21.19 7.18 -3.77
C GLN A 81 22.05 5.99 -4.24
N LYS A 82 21.40 4.87 -4.64
CA LYS A 82 22.11 3.68 -5.10
C LYS A 82 22.54 3.82 -6.57
N PHE A 83 23.60 3.12 -6.90
CA PHE A 83 24.09 2.97 -8.26
C PHE A 83 23.06 2.32 -9.19
N SER A 84 23.01 2.71 -10.46
CA SER A 84 21.98 2.21 -11.39
C SER A 84 22.12 0.72 -11.72
N GLY A 85 23.32 0.18 -11.63
CA GLY A 85 23.59 -1.25 -11.79
C GLY A 85 23.14 -2.10 -10.62
N ASP A 86 22.89 -1.49 -9.46
CA ASP A 86 22.38 -2.19 -8.28
C ASP A 86 20.84 -2.29 -8.31
N ALA A 87 20.32 -3.28 -7.59
CA ALA A 87 18.89 -3.31 -7.29
C ALA A 87 18.54 -2.12 -6.37
N ARG A 88 17.65 -1.24 -6.86
CA ARG A 88 17.27 0.00 -6.18
C ARG A 88 15.78 0.35 -6.30
N MET A 89 14.99 -0.50 -6.95
CA MET A 89 13.54 -0.51 -6.86
C MET A 89 13.13 -1.71 -6.02
N PHE A 90 12.22 -1.53 -5.08
CA PHE A 90 11.81 -2.55 -4.13
C PHE A 90 10.28 -2.65 -4.09
N GLU A 91 9.74 -3.85 -4.24
CA GLU A 91 8.36 -4.16 -3.86
C GLU A 91 8.38 -4.60 -2.40
N VAL A 92 7.65 -3.92 -1.54
CA VAL A 92 7.47 -4.24 -0.13
C VAL A 92 6.07 -4.80 0.08
N ASP A 93 5.98 -6.05 0.48
CA ASP A 93 4.74 -6.70 0.91
C ASP A 93 4.41 -6.22 2.34
N LEU A 94 3.40 -5.37 2.47
CA LEU A 94 3.02 -4.77 3.76
C LEU A 94 2.27 -5.75 4.68
N ILE A 95 1.81 -6.89 4.13
CA ILE A 95 1.11 -7.93 4.89
C ILE A 95 2.11 -9.00 5.35
N GLY A 96 2.92 -9.50 4.42
CA GLY A 96 3.88 -10.58 4.65
C GLY A 96 5.28 -10.12 5.06
N GLY A 97 5.58 -8.82 5.01
CA GLY A 97 6.87 -8.23 5.39
C GLY A 97 8.01 -8.45 4.39
N ARG A 98 7.79 -9.22 3.32
CA ARG A 98 8.81 -9.58 2.36
C ARG A 98 9.13 -8.44 1.39
N VAL A 99 10.40 -8.34 0.99
CA VAL A 99 10.87 -7.39 -0.02
C VAL A 99 11.42 -8.13 -1.22
N THR A 100 11.00 -7.70 -2.42
CA THR A 100 11.56 -8.13 -3.70
C THR A 100 12.27 -6.93 -4.34
N ALA A 101 13.50 -7.14 -4.82
CA ALA A 101 14.34 -6.08 -5.35
C ALA A 101 14.49 -6.18 -6.87
N PHE A 102 14.41 -5.03 -7.55
CA PHE A 102 14.54 -4.87 -8.99
C PHE A 102 15.55 -3.78 -9.31
N ARG A 103 16.02 -3.76 -10.55
CA ARG A 103 16.76 -2.63 -11.11
C ARG A 103 15.80 -1.65 -11.78
N THR A 104 16.16 -0.38 -11.75
CA THR A 104 15.43 0.67 -12.48
C THR A 104 16.37 1.77 -12.92
N CYS A 105 16.10 2.35 -14.10
CA CYS A 105 16.83 3.50 -14.61
C CYS A 105 16.40 4.80 -13.92
N HIS A 106 17.13 5.85 -14.18
CA HIS A 106 16.79 7.25 -13.91
C HIS A 106 16.83 8.06 -15.19
N GLY A 107 16.35 9.28 -15.15
CA GLY A 107 16.35 10.20 -16.28
C GLY A 107 17.74 10.69 -16.62
N ARG A 108 18.02 10.85 -17.94
CA ARG A 108 19.33 11.32 -18.41
C ARG A 108 19.71 12.70 -17.88
N GLY A 109 18.73 13.57 -17.64
CA GLY A 109 18.98 14.87 -17.02
C GLY A 109 19.41 14.78 -15.56
N SER A 110 19.08 13.68 -14.87
CA SER A 110 19.51 13.43 -13.48
C SER A 110 20.98 12.98 -13.38
N ASP A 111 21.54 12.50 -14.48
CA ASP A 111 22.93 12.01 -14.59
C ASP A 111 23.48 12.31 -16.01
N PRO A 112 23.78 13.59 -16.32
CA PRO A 112 24.20 13.98 -17.67
C PRO A 112 25.44 13.25 -18.15
N GLU A 113 26.37 12.96 -17.25
CA GLU A 113 27.66 12.31 -17.56
C GLU A 113 27.55 10.78 -17.63
N HIS A 114 26.36 10.23 -17.40
CA HIS A 114 26.14 8.79 -17.34
C HIS A 114 27.07 8.08 -16.34
N SER A 115 27.18 8.67 -15.16
CA SER A 115 27.99 8.10 -14.06
C SER A 115 27.37 6.85 -13.43
N GLY A 116 26.07 6.64 -13.65
CA GLY A 116 25.24 5.63 -13.01
C GLY A 116 24.59 6.11 -11.71
N PHE A 117 24.84 7.35 -11.27
CA PHE A 117 24.26 7.97 -10.08
C PHE A 117 23.39 9.17 -10.46
N ALA A 118 22.12 9.13 -10.06
CA ALA A 118 21.25 10.29 -10.18
C ALA A 118 21.68 11.36 -9.15
N ARG A 119 21.94 12.60 -9.63
CA ARG A 119 22.43 13.68 -8.78
C ARG A 119 21.45 14.84 -8.66
N THR A 120 20.62 15.04 -9.69
CA THR A 120 19.67 16.15 -9.77
C THR A 120 18.29 15.64 -10.15
N PHE A 121 17.27 16.30 -9.63
CA PHE A 121 15.87 15.91 -9.80
C PHE A 121 15.03 17.13 -10.17
N SER A 122 14.03 16.96 -11.01
CA SER A 122 13.17 18.04 -11.43
C SER A 122 11.78 17.56 -11.81
N ASN A 123 10.79 18.39 -11.53
CA ASN A 123 9.42 18.23 -11.98
C ASN A 123 9.12 19.03 -13.27
N THR A 124 10.10 19.78 -13.77
CA THR A 124 9.94 20.62 -14.97
C THR A 124 9.83 19.76 -16.24
N PRO A 125 8.84 20.01 -17.11
CA PRO A 125 8.78 19.38 -18.43
C PRO A 125 10.10 19.56 -19.21
N GLU A 126 10.41 18.58 -20.04
CA GLU A 126 11.62 18.56 -20.89
C GLU A 126 12.96 18.59 -20.16
N SER A 127 12.98 18.57 -18.81
CA SER A 127 14.22 18.45 -18.04
C SER A 127 14.92 17.11 -18.24
N TYR A 128 14.19 16.09 -18.70
CA TYR A 128 14.64 14.70 -18.78
C TYR A 128 15.16 14.14 -17.45
N MET A 129 14.86 14.81 -16.36
CA MET A 129 15.22 14.36 -15.00
C MET A 129 14.13 13.46 -14.41
N SER A 130 14.52 12.53 -13.58
CA SER A 130 13.60 11.88 -12.65
C SER A 130 13.09 12.90 -11.64
N SER A 131 11.91 12.66 -11.09
CA SER A 131 11.37 13.40 -9.95
C SER A 131 11.24 12.46 -8.74
N VAL A 132 11.37 13.04 -7.56
CA VAL A 132 11.27 12.34 -6.27
C VAL A 132 9.90 12.57 -5.64
N GLY A 133 9.55 11.78 -4.61
CA GLY A 133 8.32 11.91 -3.85
C GLY A 133 7.35 10.75 -4.07
N ALA A 134 6.11 10.94 -3.61
CA ALA A 134 5.05 9.97 -3.67
C ALA A 134 4.30 10.00 -5.01
N TYR A 135 4.05 8.83 -5.56
CA TYR A 135 3.20 8.61 -6.74
C TYR A 135 2.11 7.61 -6.38
N ALA A 136 0.91 7.80 -6.92
CA ALA A 136 -0.10 6.74 -7.00
C ALA A 136 0.08 5.97 -8.31
N THR A 137 0.08 4.65 -8.24
CA THR A 137 -0.06 3.83 -9.44
C THR A 137 -1.47 4.01 -10.01
N ALA A 138 -1.58 4.15 -11.33
CA ALA A 138 -2.84 4.48 -12.00
C ALA A 138 -3.20 3.45 -13.09
N GLY A 139 -2.82 2.20 -12.83
CA GLY A 139 -3.17 1.06 -13.65
C GLY A 139 -2.28 0.86 -14.87
N ALA A 140 -2.66 -0.14 -15.65
CA ALA A 140 -1.96 -0.52 -16.85
C ALA A 140 -2.21 0.47 -17.99
N GLY A 141 -1.13 0.84 -18.67
CA GLY A 141 -1.17 1.70 -19.85
C GLY A 141 -0.45 1.08 -21.06
N TRP A 142 -0.46 1.83 -22.15
CA TRP A 142 0.25 1.50 -23.38
C TRP A 142 0.78 2.78 -24.02
N GLY A 143 2.08 2.81 -24.28
CA GLY A 143 2.73 3.91 -25.01
C GLY A 143 3.15 3.45 -26.41
N ALA A 144 3.07 4.34 -27.40
CA ALA A 144 3.43 4.02 -28.79
C ALA A 144 4.91 3.60 -28.93
N GLN A 145 5.79 4.16 -28.11
CA GLN A 145 7.23 3.86 -28.12
C GLN A 145 7.64 2.89 -27.01
N GLN A 146 6.98 2.98 -25.84
CA GLN A 146 7.35 2.22 -24.64
C GLN A 146 6.59 0.89 -24.53
N GLY A 147 5.54 0.69 -25.34
CA GLY A 147 4.67 -0.47 -25.23
C GLY A 147 3.92 -0.56 -23.90
N PRO A 148 3.81 -1.77 -23.32
CA PRO A 148 3.12 -1.97 -22.04
C PRO A 148 3.80 -1.17 -20.92
N ASN A 149 3.01 -0.55 -20.04
CA ASN A 149 3.54 0.26 -18.94
C ASN A 149 2.57 0.31 -17.75
N VAL A 150 3.00 0.95 -16.66
CA VAL A 150 2.17 1.36 -15.53
C VAL A 150 2.14 2.87 -15.49
N LEU A 151 0.94 3.43 -15.46
CA LEU A 151 0.71 4.86 -15.34
C LEU A 151 0.94 5.32 -13.90
N LEU A 152 1.46 6.54 -13.74
CA LEU A 152 1.75 7.14 -12.45
C LEU A 152 1.15 8.54 -12.35
N ASP A 153 0.54 8.85 -11.19
CA ASP A 153 0.13 10.20 -10.81
C ASP A 153 1.05 10.70 -9.70
N GLY A 154 1.71 11.83 -9.92
CA GLY A 154 2.49 12.48 -8.88
C GLY A 154 1.60 13.14 -7.84
N LEU A 155 1.90 12.93 -6.56
CA LEU A 155 1.07 13.39 -5.43
C LEU A 155 1.66 14.59 -4.70
N GLU A 156 2.88 15.01 -5.05
CA GLU A 156 3.61 16.08 -4.38
C GLU A 156 4.05 17.16 -5.37
N TYR A 157 4.36 18.35 -4.87
CA TYR A 157 4.87 19.44 -5.71
C TYR A 157 6.13 19.03 -6.50
N SER A 158 6.96 18.16 -5.92
CA SER A 158 8.17 17.62 -6.55
C SER A 158 7.91 16.74 -7.78
N ASN A 159 6.67 16.26 -7.99
CA ASN A 159 6.33 15.31 -9.05
C ASN A 159 4.92 15.44 -9.64
N ASN A 160 4.15 16.47 -9.29
CA ASN A 160 2.76 16.63 -9.73
C ASN A 160 2.59 16.76 -11.27
N MET A 161 3.67 17.05 -12.00
CA MET A 161 3.68 17.06 -13.46
C MET A 161 3.97 15.66 -14.06
N ALA A 162 4.02 14.61 -13.24
CA ALA A 162 4.40 13.28 -13.71
C ALA A 162 3.53 12.77 -14.87
N ARG A 163 2.20 12.97 -14.80
CA ARG A 163 1.27 12.59 -15.87
C ARG A 163 1.52 13.37 -17.16
N ASP A 164 1.66 14.68 -17.09
CA ASP A 164 1.90 15.56 -18.24
C ASP A 164 3.28 15.30 -18.87
N ARG A 165 4.25 14.91 -18.05
CA ARG A 165 5.60 14.51 -18.48
C ARG A 165 5.66 13.06 -18.97
N ALA A 166 4.56 12.33 -18.98
CA ALA A 166 4.48 10.90 -19.29
C ALA A 166 5.48 10.03 -18.49
N ILE A 167 5.65 10.34 -17.19
CA ILE A 167 6.47 9.53 -16.29
C ILE A 167 5.70 8.24 -15.96
N ILE A 168 6.27 7.10 -16.33
CA ILE A 168 5.66 5.77 -16.25
C ILE A 168 6.70 4.74 -15.77
N VAL A 169 6.23 3.55 -15.41
CA VAL A 169 7.07 2.34 -15.30
C VAL A 169 6.95 1.55 -16.59
N HIS A 170 8.05 1.26 -17.27
CA HIS A 170 8.04 0.52 -18.54
C HIS A 170 9.31 -0.34 -18.71
N GLY A 171 9.28 -1.30 -19.61
CA GLY A 171 10.45 -2.06 -20.04
C GLY A 171 11.32 -1.27 -21.01
N ALA A 172 12.63 -1.51 -20.98
CA ALA A 172 13.55 -0.89 -21.95
C ALA A 172 14.81 -1.72 -22.11
N ASP A 173 15.31 -1.84 -23.36
CA ASP A 173 16.55 -2.58 -23.68
C ASP A 173 17.75 -2.09 -22.86
N TYR A 174 17.82 -0.78 -22.60
CA TYR A 174 18.87 -0.16 -21.79
C TYR A 174 18.74 -0.41 -20.27
N ALA A 175 17.70 -1.13 -19.85
CA ALA A 175 17.51 -1.62 -18.48
C ALA A 175 17.66 -3.14 -18.35
N ASP A 176 17.85 -3.84 -19.49
CA ASP A 176 17.99 -5.28 -19.51
C ASP A 176 19.37 -5.76 -18.99
N PRO A 177 19.47 -6.99 -18.49
CA PRO A 177 20.71 -7.57 -17.98
C PRO A 177 21.87 -7.54 -19.00
N GLU A 178 21.59 -7.70 -20.29
CA GLU A 178 22.56 -7.68 -21.36
C GLU A 178 23.21 -6.29 -21.53
N PHE A 179 22.39 -5.24 -21.40
CA PHE A 179 22.92 -3.87 -21.40
C PHE A 179 23.81 -3.63 -20.18
N LEU A 180 23.36 -4.03 -19.01
CA LEU A 180 24.14 -3.91 -17.76
C LEU A 180 25.47 -4.66 -17.86
N ALA A 181 25.47 -5.88 -18.40
CA ALA A 181 26.68 -6.69 -18.57
C ALA A 181 27.68 -6.04 -19.51
N ARG A 182 27.22 -5.35 -20.55
CA ARG A 182 28.07 -4.65 -21.54
C ARG A 182 28.60 -3.33 -21.02
N GLU A 183 27.75 -2.53 -20.37
CA GLU A 183 28.05 -1.13 -20.00
C GLU A 183 28.48 -0.97 -18.53
N GLY A 184 28.33 -2.02 -17.70
CA GLY A 184 28.59 -1.99 -16.27
C GLY A 184 27.58 -1.19 -15.45
N LYS A 185 26.58 -0.58 -16.09
CA LYS A 185 25.49 0.23 -15.49
C LYS A 185 24.28 0.21 -16.40
N LEU A 186 23.11 0.61 -15.89
CA LEU A 186 21.92 0.76 -16.73
C LEU A 186 22.00 2.02 -17.59
N GLY A 187 21.23 2.04 -18.68
CA GLY A 187 21.00 3.24 -19.45
C GLY A 187 20.13 4.26 -18.71
N ARG A 188 19.66 5.29 -19.44
CA ARG A 188 18.91 6.41 -18.86
C ARG A 188 17.65 6.68 -19.66
N SER A 189 16.54 6.93 -18.95
CA SER A 189 15.25 7.34 -19.52
C SER A 189 15.17 8.86 -19.72
N TYR A 190 13.98 9.35 -20.02
CA TYR A 190 13.63 10.77 -19.97
C TYR A 190 12.89 11.15 -18.68
N GLY A 191 13.16 10.42 -17.59
CA GLY A 191 12.58 10.63 -16.27
C GLY A 191 11.77 9.43 -15.75
N CYS A 192 11.39 8.50 -16.62
CA CYS A 192 10.65 7.30 -16.29
C CYS A 192 11.44 6.32 -15.41
N PHE A 193 10.71 5.42 -14.76
CA PHE A 193 11.25 4.26 -14.04
C PHE A 193 11.32 3.06 -14.99
N SER A 194 12.37 3.00 -15.82
CA SER A 194 12.52 1.89 -16.77
C SER A 194 13.12 0.68 -16.08
N THR A 195 12.57 -0.50 -16.36
CA THR A 195 12.98 -1.79 -15.79
C THR A 195 13.35 -2.78 -16.90
N ALA A 196 13.93 -3.92 -16.55
CA ALA A 196 14.13 -4.99 -17.51
C ALA A 196 12.78 -5.46 -18.10
N HIS A 197 12.79 -5.86 -19.37
CA HIS A 197 11.60 -6.39 -20.03
C HIS A 197 11.07 -7.66 -19.33
N THR A 198 11.95 -8.44 -18.72
CA THR A 198 11.60 -9.65 -17.96
C THR A 198 10.88 -9.36 -16.64
N ASP A 199 11.14 -8.20 -16.03
CA ASP A 199 10.53 -7.80 -14.75
C ASP A 199 9.18 -7.10 -14.94
N LEU A 200 8.99 -6.42 -16.07
CA LEU A 200 7.82 -5.59 -16.33
C LEU A 200 6.48 -6.32 -16.23
N PRO A 201 6.29 -7.55 -16.76
CA PRO A 201 4.99 -8.23 -16.68
C PRO A 201 4.51 -8.41 -15.24
N MET A 202 5.41 -8.85 -14.35
CA MET A 202 5.11 -9.02 -12.93
C MET A 202 4.88 -7.68 -12.23
N LEU A 203 5.72 -6.68 -12.49
CA LEU A 203 5.55 -5.34 -11.93
C LEU A 203 4.21 -4.73 -12.37
N ARG A 204 3.86 -4.86 -13.65
CA ARG A 204 2.61 -4.32 -14.21
C ARG A 204 1.38 -4.97 -13.59
N GLU A 205 1.39 -6.28 -13.41
CA GLU A 205 0.32 -7.02 -12.75
C GLU A 205 0.17 -6.60 -11.28
N ARG A 206 1.27 -6.53 -10.55
CA ARG A 206 1.26 -6.31 -9.10
C ARG A 206 1.15 -4.84 -8.70
N MET A 207 1.63 -3.91 -9.51
CA MET A 207 1.45 -2.47 -9.26
C MET A 207 -0.03 -2.08 -9.34
N GLY A 208 -0.72 -2.51 -10.39
CA GLY A 208 -2.14 -2.20 -10.59
C GLY A 208 -2.45 -0.71 -10.43
N GLU A 209 -3.58 -0.41 -9.83
CA GLU A 209 -4.03 0.96 -9.53
C GLU A 209 -4.17 1.15 -8.02
N GLY A 210 -3.86 2.36 -7.52
CA GLY A 210 -4.11 2.76 -6.13
C GLY A 210 -3.04 2.33 -5.12
N ARG A 211 -1.83 1.95 -5.56
CA ARG A 211 -0.68 1.67 -4.67
C ARG A 211 0.35 2.78 -4.70
N LEU A 212 1.16 2.85 -3.65
CA LEU A 212 2.25 3.83 -3.55
C LEU A 212 3.47 3.35 -4.34
N LEU A 213 4.04 4.26 -5.17
CA LEU A 213 5.44 4.25 -5.55
C LEU A 213 6.08 5.49 -4.92
N PHE A 214 7.15 5.30 -4.13
CA PHE A 214 7.86 6.39 -3.47
C PHE A 214 9.32 6.41 -3.90
N ALA A 215 9.73 7.50 -4.54
CA ALA A 215 11.10 7.70 -5.00
C ALA A 215 11.82 8.71 -4.10
N TYR A 216 13.04 8.36 -3.66
CA TYR A 216 13.83 9.20 -2.77
C TYR A 216 15.32 9.17 -3.13
N ALA A 217 16.03 10.29 -2.81
CA ALA A 217 17.47 10.47 -3.07
C ALA A 217 18.22 10.97 -1.84
#